data_7e6db33edc0f6657de3344d4aca60a68
#
_entry.id   7e6db33edc0f6657de3344d4aca60a68
#
_cell.length_a   1.000
_cell.length_b   1.000
_cell.length_c   1.000
_cell.angle_alpha   90.00
_cell.angle_beta   90.00
_cell.angle_gamma   90.00
#
_symmetry.space_group_name_H-M   'P 1'
#
loop_
_entity.id
_entity.type
_entity.pdbx_description
1 polymer ?
#
loop_
_entity_poly.entity_id
_entity_poly.type
_entity_poly.pdbx_seq_one_letter_code
_entity_poly.pdbx_strand_id
1 'polypeptide(L)'
;MKKIILSLIALSAIAVSSCQPTTAKAEAEKQDVYRISATISNQNITDFQEDAQGYIWIGTTRGLNRFNAHEYRQYYSSNDSLQLPGDRIQDIFMDSRKRLWIATTNGTCRYTDQDNFCQIPINVPYNNRNGHQFIESKDGKIFLN
;
A
#
# COMPACT_ATOMS: atom_id res chain seq x y z
N MET A 1 -67.97 -36.69 19.52
CA MET A 1 -66.96 -36.04 20.36
C MET A 1 -65.58 -36.56 19.97
N LYS A 2 -64.88 -35.83 19.08
CA LYS A 2 -63.50 -36.15 18.67
C LYS A 2 -62.55 -35.13 19.30
N LYS A 3 -61.65 -35.60 20.14
CA LYS A 3 -60.61 -34.79 20.74
C LYS A 3 -59.49 -34.63 19.72
N ILE A 4 -59.15 -33.39 19.38
CA ILE A 4 -57.97 -33.06 18.53
C ILE A 4 -56.81 -32.82 19.48
N ILE A 5 -55.80 -33.66 19.41
CA ILE A 5 -54.52 -33.48 20.12
C ILE A 5 -53.63 -32.63 19.25
N LEU A 6 -53.38 -31.39 19.68
CA LEU A 6 -52.40 -30.51 19.07
C LEU A 6 -50.98 -30.91 19.53
N SER A 7 -50.21 -31.48 18.65
CA SER A 7 -48.79 -31.74 18.91
C SER A 7 -47.98 -30.45 18.66
N LEU A 8 -47.41 -29.87 19.69
CA LEU A 8 -46.43 -28.80 19.60
C LEU A 8 -45.07 -29.42 19.14
N ILE A 9 -44.69 -29.16 17.90
CA ILE A 9 -43.34 -29.39 17.44
C ILE A 9 -42.53 -28.15 17.83
N ALA A 10 -41.68 -28.28 18.84
CA ALA A 10 -40.69 -27.26 19.15
C ALA A 10 -39.57 -27.33 18.13
N LEU A 11 -39.51 -26.34 17.21
CA LEU A 11 -38.45 -26.16 16.26
C LEU A 11 -37.30 -25.44 16.97
N SER A 12 -36.29 -26.19 17.40
CA SER A 12 -35.04 -25.63 17.91
C SER A 12 -34.25 -25.04 16.76
N ALA A 13 -34.27 -23.73 16.61
CA ALA A 13 -33.37 -23.02 15.71
C ALA A 13 -31.94 -23.10 16.27
N ILE A 14 -31.11 -23.90 15.61
CA ILE A 14 -29.66 -23.88 15.82
C ILE A 14 -29.14 -22.60 15.19
N ALA A 15 -28.81 -21.61 16.02
CA ALA A 15 -28.11 -20.41 15.58
C ALA A 15 -26.69 -20.82 15.16
N VAL A 16 -26.48 -20.97 13.86
CA VAL A 16 -25.13 -21.04 13.29
C VAL A 16 -24.52 -19.64 13.41
N SER A 17 -23.73 -19.42 14.44
CA SER A 17 -22.89 -18.23 14.56
C SER A 17 -21.83 -18.31 13.45
N SER A 18 -22.16 -17.75 12.30
CA SER A 18 -21.16 -17.52 11.24
C SER A 18 -20.27 -16.38 11.73
N CYS A 19 -19.06 -16.73 12.10
CA CYS A 19 -17.98 -15.78 12.35
C CYS A 19 -17.60 -15.16 11.01
N GLN A 20 -18.34 -14.12 10.59
CA GLN A 20 -17.91 -13.28 9.49
C GLN A 20 -16.92 -12.27 10.08
N PRO A 21 -15.73 -12.08 9.47
CA PRO A 21 -14.86 -10.98 9.87
C PRO A 21 -15.62 -9.68 9.63
N THR A 22 -15.86 -8.94 10.70
CA THR A 22 -16.55 -7.66 10.63
C THR A 22 -15.75 -6.73 9.72
N THR A 23 -16.42 -6.03 8.80
CA THR A 23 -15.85 -5.02 7.91
C THR A 23 -14.97 -4.01 8.63
N ALA A 24 -15.26 -3.72 9.90
CA ALA A 24 -14.47 -2.86 10.78
C ALA A 24 -13.04 -3.39 11.04
N LYS A 25 -12.83 -4.72 11.07
CA LYS A 25 -11.49 -5.30 11.27
C LYS A 25 -10.64 -5.19 9.99
N ALA A 26 -11.28 -5.34 8.83
CA ALA A 26 -10.60 -5.17 7.53
C ALA A 26 -10.22 -3.70 7.27
N GLU A 27 -11.04 -2.74 7.73
CA GLU A 27 -10.72 -1.31 7.64
C GLU A 27 -9.65 -0.89 8.66
N ALA A 28 -9.64 -1.48 9.87
CA ALA A 28 -8.59 -1.23 10.86
C ALA A 28 -7.22 -1.77 10.41
N GLU A 29 -7.17 -2.95 9.77
CA GLU A 29 -5.92 -3.50 9.20
C GLU A 29 -5.41 -2.65 8.03
N LYS A 30 -6.31 -2.02 7.26
CA LYS A 30 -5.94 -1.13 6.16
C LYS A 30 -5.41 0.23 6.64
N GLN A 31 -5.76 0.67 7.85
CA GLN A 31 -5.33 1.93 8.44
C GLN A 31 -3.87 1.91 8.92
N ASP A 32 -3.28 0.73 9.11
CA ASP A 32 -1.87 0.56 9.44
C ASP A 32 -0.93 0.72 8.22
N VAL A 33 -1.46 0.63 7.00
CA VAL A 33 -0.68 0.77 5.76
C VAL A 33 -0.33 2.23 5.47
N TYR A 34 -1.19 3.17 5.83
CA TYR A 34 -0.94 4.61 5.65
C TYR A 34 -1.58 5.44 6.75
N ARG A 35 -1.04 6.65 6.95
CA ARG A 35 -1.61 7.67 7.84
C ARG A 35 -2.18 8.81 7.01
N ILE A 36 -3.40 9.26 7.32
CA ILE A 36 -3.96 10.50 6.75
C ILE A 36 -3.46 11.69 7.55
N SER A 37 -2.98 12.73 6.85
CA SER A 37 -2.42 13.94 7.47
C SER A 37 -2.73 15.16 6.63
N ALA A 38 -2.86 16.32 7.27
CA ALA A 38 -2.93 17.62 6.61
C ALA A 38 -1.55 18.13 6.17
N THR A 39 -0.47 17.50 6.62
CA THR A 39 0.91 17.91 6.34
C THR A 39 1.70 16.77 5.73
N ILE A 40 2.77 17.11 5.02
CA ILE A 40 3.74 16.17 4.48
C ILE A 40 4.53 15.48 5.60
N SER A 41 4.97 14.24 5.37
CA SER A 41 5.70 13.42 6.35
C SER A 41 7.03 14.02 6.80
N ASN A 42 7.70 14.74 5.91
CA ASN A 42 8.97 15.42 6.19
C ASN A 42 9.23 16.54 5.18
N GLN A 43 9.89 17.62 5.61
CA GLN A 43 10.18 18.79 4.75
C GLN A 43 11.33 18.56 3.75
N ASN A 44 12.17 17.55 3.96
CA ASN A 44 13.25 17.22 3.04
C ASN A 44 12.70 16.34 1.91
N ILE A 45 12.17 16.98 0.88
CA ILE A 45 11.66 16.35 -0.34
C ILE A 45 12.85 15.84 -1.16
N THR A 46 12.76 14.61 -1.61
CA THR A 46 13.79 13.97 -2.43
C THR A 46 13.37 13.87 -3.89
N ASP A 47 12.06 13.65 -4.13
CA ASP A 47 11.51 13.49 -5.46
C ASP A 47 9.99 13.68 -5.47
N PHE A 48 9.37 13.87 -6.65
CA PHE A 48 7.92 13.87 -6.82
C PHE A 48 7.50 13.38 -8.20
N GLN A 49 6.36 12.73 -8.27
CA GLN A 49 5.80 12.16 -9.50
C GLN A 49 4.27 12.26 -9.50
N GLU A 50 3.68 12.71 -10.61
CA GLU A 50 2.24 12.61 -10.82
C GLU A 50 1.89 11.21 -11.36
N ASP A 51 0.83 10.60 -10.81
CA ASP A 51 0.32 9.34 -11.33
C ASP A 51 -0.80 9.52 -12.38
N ALA A 52 -1.24 8.42 -12.96
CA ALA A 52 -2.26 8.43 -14.01
C ALA A 52 -3.65 8.86 -13.51
N GLN A 53 -3.87 8.91 -12.20
CA GLN A 53 -5.11 9.35 -11.55
C GLN A 53 -5.05 10.83 -11.13
N GLY A 54 -3.91 11.50 -11.31
CA GLY A 54 -3.69 12.89 -10.92
C GLY A 54 -3.28 13.08 -9.46
N TYR A 55 -2.93 12.01 -8.75
CA TYR A 55 -2.30 12.13 -7.43
C TYR A 55 -0.84 12.52 -7.57
N ILE A 56 -0.36 13.37 -6.67
CA ILE A 56 1.06 13.71 -6.58
C ILE A 56 1.72 12.83 -5.52
N TRP A 57 2.65 12.02 -5.94
CA TRP A 57 3.51 11.25 -5.06
C TRP A 57 4.74 12.07 -4.69
N ILE A 58 5.05 12.16 -3.41
CA ILE A 58 6.14 12.98 -2.89
C ILE A 58 7.01 12.12 -1.99
N GLY A 59 8.23 11.89 -2.44
CA GLY A 59 9.27 11.22 -1.67
C GLY A 59 9.95 12.17 -0.72
N THR A 60 10.21 11.70 0.49
CA THR A 60 10.95 12.45 1.48
C THR A 60 12.05 11.59 2.12
N THR A 61 12.87 12.20 2.96
CA THR A 61 13.85 11.46 3.76
C THR A 61 13.22 10.63 4.89
N ARG A 62 11.87 10.76 5.13
CA ARG A 62 11.13 10.09 6.20
C ARG A 62 9.70 9.76 5.78
N GLY A 63 9.55 8.95 4.75
CA GLY A 63 8.28 8.44 4.25
C GLY A 63 7.94 8.91 2.84
N LEU A 64 7.00 8.19 2.25
CA LEU A 64 6.38 8.48 0.97
C LEU A 64 4.99 9.09 1.22
N ASN A 65 4.61 10.07 0.43
CA ASN A 65 3.32 10.73 0.56
C ASN A 65 2.58 10.66 -0.77
N ARG A 66 1.25 10.44 -0.72
CA ARG A 66 0.35 10.62 -1.87
C ARG A 66 -0.62 11.75 -1.55
N PHE A 67 -0.61 12.79 -2.36
CA PHE A 67 -1.42 14.00 -2.19
C PHE A 67 -2.58 14.03 -3.19
N ASN A 68 -3.79 14.34 -2.71
CA ASN A 68 -5.02 14.40 -3.50
C ASN A 68 -5.60 15.82 -3.61
N ALA A 69 -4.77 16.86 -3.45
CA ALA A 69 -5.12 18.27 -3.34
C ALA A 69 -5.78 18.70 -2.02
N HIS A 70 -6.13 17.76 -1.12
CA HIS A 70 -6.78 18.05 0.16
C HIS A 70 -5.99 17.52 1.35
N GLU A 71 -5.48 16.32 1.23
CA GLU A 71 -4.80 15.61 2.31
C GLU A 71 -3.65 14.75 1.77
N TYR A 72 -2.76 14.35 2.68
CA TYR A 72 -1.67 13.43 2.41
C TYR A 72 -1.99 12.05 2.96
N ARG A 73 -1.81 11.01 2.16
CA ARG A 73 -1.61 9.65 2.66
C ARG A 73 -0.11 9.43 2.84
N GLN A 74 0.30 9.18 4.07
CA GLN A 74 1.70 8.97 4.42
C GLN A 74 1.96 7.48 4.58
N TYR A 75 2.96 6.97 3.87
CA TYR A 75 3.38 5.57 3.91
C TYR A 75 4.77 5.48 4.52
N TYR A 76 4.95 4.49 5.38
CA TYR A 76 6.20 4.22 6.08
C TYR A 76 6.62 2.77 5.91
N SER A 77 7.89 2.48 6.15
CA SER A 77 8.39 1.12 6.16
C SER A 77 7.88 0.34 7.37
N SER A 78 7.68 -0.95 7.18
CA SER A 78 7.42 -1.89 8.26
C SER A 78 8.05 -3.26 7.95
N ASN A 79 7.86 -4.22 8.85
CA ASN A 79 8.29 -5.60 8.62
C ASN A 79 7.37 -6.38 7.67
N ASP A 80 6.30 -5.76 7.18
CA ASP A 80 5.39 -6.36 6.20
C ASP A 80 5.96 -6.20 4.79
N SER A 81 6.04 -7.30 4.05
CA SER A 81 6.52 -7.33 2.65
C SER A 81 5.62 -6.57 1.67
N LEU A 82 4.40 -6.22 2.08
CA LEU A 82 3.46 -5.40 1.31
C LEU A 82 3.58 -3.90 1.61
N GLN A 83 4.56 -3.50 2.41
CA GLN A 83 4.84 -2.10 2.72
C GLN A 83 6.17 -1.64 2.13
N LEU A 84 6.49 -0.35 2.31
CA LEU A 84 7.75 0.22 1.84
C LEU A 84 8.94 -0.53 2.44
N PRO A 85 9.98 -0.82 1.66
CA PRO A 85 11.20 -1.44 2.18
C PRO A 85 12.03 -0.50 3.06
N GLY A 86 11.83 0.82 2.95
CA GLY A 86 12.52 1.82 3.74
C GLY A 86 11.85 3.19 3.69
N ASP A 87 12.05 4.02 4.73
CA ASP A 87 11.42 5.34 4.83
C ASP A 87 12.11 6.42 4.00
N ARG A 88 13.41 6.29 3.74
CA ARG A 88 14.14 7.26 2.93
C ARG A 88 13.93 6.97 1.46
N ILE A 89 13.09 7.78 0.82
CA ILE A 89 12.82 7.69 -0.62
C ILE A 89 14.01 8.28 -1.38
N GLN A 90 14.43 7.61 -2.45
CA GLN A 90 15.51 8.05 -3.33
C GLN A 90 15.01 8.48 -4.70
N ASP A 91 14.04 7.73 -5.23
CA ASP A 91 13.48 7.99 -6.55
C ASP A 91 12.03 7.50 -6.64
N ILE A 92 11.21 8.20 -7.42
CA ILE A 92 9.83 7.82 -7.73
C ILE A 92 9.67 7.90 -9.24
N PHE A 93 9.32 6.79 -9.87
CA PHE A 93 9.28 6.71 -11.31
C PHE A 93 7.98 6.10 -11.83
N MET A 94 7.35 6.78 -12.79
CA MET A 94 6.20 6.27 -13.52
C MET A 94 6.66 5.73 -14.87
N ASP A 95 6.52 4.44 -15.08
CA ASP A 95 6.90 3.82 -16.35
C ASP A 95 5.86 4.05 -17.48
N SER A 96 6.22 3.73 -18.70
CA SER A 96 5.36 3.88 -19.88
C SER A 96 4.05 3.07 -19.79
N ARG A 97 4.00 2.03 -18.93
CA ARG A 97 2.82 1.21 -18.64
C ARG A 97 2.02 1.73 -17.46
N LYS A 98 2.30 2.95 -16.97
CA LYS A 98 1.63 3.59 -15.83
C LYS A 98 1.79 2.83 -14.51
N ARG A 99 2.91 2.16 -14.31
CA ARG A 99 3.27 1.52 -13.05
C ARG A 99 4.18 2.43 -12.26
N LEU A 100 3.90 2.64 -10.98
CA LEU A 100 4.69 3.47 -10.09
C LEU A 100 5.74 2.63 -9.36
N TRP A 101 7.00 3.02 -9.52
CA TRP A 101 8.18 2.41 -8.94
C TRP A 101 8.77 3.34 -7.89
N ILE A 102 9.19 2.78 -6.77
CA ILE A 102 9.78 3.54 -5.66
C ILE A 102 11.11 2.91 -5.28
N ALA A 103 12.17 3.71 -5.29
CA ALA A 103 13.46 3.34 -4.74
C ALA A 103 13.63 3.93 -3.33
N THR A 104 14.09 3.12 -2.41
CA THR A 104 14.44 3.53 -1.04
C THR A 104 15.86 3.10 -0.71
N THR A 105 16.40 3.58 0.40
CA THR A 105 17.74 3.13 0.86
C THR A 105 17.80 1.64 1.20
N ASN A 106 16.67 0.99 1.46
CA ASN A 106 16.63 -0.41 1.91
C ASN A 106 16.11 -1.38 0.83
N GLY A 107 15.73 -0.88 -0.33
CA GLY A 107 15.23 -1.69 -1.43
C GLY A 107 14.28 -0.94 -2.34
N THR A 108 13.73 -1.65 -3.31
CA THR A 108 12.79 -1.10 -4.28
C THR A 108 11.46 -1.82 -4.21
N CYS A 109 10.41 -1.11 -4.58
CA CYS A 109 9.07 -1.68 -4.64
C CYS A 109 8.27 -1.03 -5.77
N ARG A 110 7.16 -1.67 -6.09
CA ARG A 110 6.14 -1.15 -6.99
C ARG A 110 4.83 -0.97 -6.23
N TYR A 111 4.22 0.20 -6.37
CA TYR A 111 2.89 0.46 -5.83
C TYR A 111 1.83 -0.41 -6.52
N THR A 112 0.85 -0.86 -5.75
CA THR A 112 -0.34 -1.56 -6.24
C THR A 112 -1.60 -0.74 -5.94
N ASP A 113 -2.68 -0.97 -6.69
CA ASP A 113 -3.93 -0.20 -6.58
C ASP A 113 -4.64 -0.32 -5.22
N GLN A 114 -4.15 -1.18 -4.34
CA GLN A 114 -4.73 -1.43 -3.00
C GLN A 114 -3.94 -0.76 -1.86
N ASP A 115 -3.17 0.28 -2.14
CA ASP A 115 -2.27 0.94 -1.18
C ASP A 115 -1.16 0.02 -0.63
N ASN A 116 -0.81 -1.03 -1.35
CA ASN A 116 0.27 -1.94 -1.03
C ASN A 116 1.48 -1.71 -1.93
N PHE A 117 2.64 -2.17 -1.47
CA PHE A 117 3.90 -2.08 -2.18
C PHE A 117 4.49 -3.47 -2.38
N CYS A 118 4.53 -3.93 -3.63
CA CYS A 118 5.18 -5.18 -3.97
C CYS A 118 6.70 -4.97 -4.01
N GLN A 119 7.41 -5.50 -3.02
CA GLN A 119 8.87 -5.41 -2.98
C GLN A 119 9.50 -6.23 -4.11
N ILE A 120 10.51 -5.66 -4.75
CA ILE A 120 11.20 -6.25 -5.89
C ILE A 120 12.61 -6.63 -5.46
N PRO A 121 12.94 -7.92 -5.46
CA PRO A 121 14.28 -8.35 -5.12
C PRO A 121 15.25 -7.84 -6.19
N ILE A 122 16.17 -6.97 -5.80
CA ILE A 122 17.24 -6.49 -6.66
C ILE A 122 18.53 -7.15 -6.21
N ASN A 123 19.19 -7.83 -7.13
CA ASN A 123 20.46 -8.45 -6.87
C ASN A 123 21.59 -7.43 -7.17
N VAL A 124 21.67 -6.37 -6.34
CA VAL A 124 22.77 -5.40 -6.41
C VAL A 124 23.74 -5.60 -5.25
N PRO A 125 25.04 -5.46 -5.45
CA PRO A 125 26.01 -5.50 -4.37
C PRO A 125 25.69 -4.44 -3.30
N TYR A 126 25.76 -4.82 -2.03
CA TYR A 126 25.42 -4.01 -0.85
C TYR A 126 26.10 -2.62 -0.75
N ASN A 127 27.16 -2.40 -1.47
CA ASN A 127 28.01 -1.20 -1.40
C ASN A 127 27.49 -0.01 -2.21
N ASN A 128 26.41 -0.16 -2.99
CA ASN A 128 25.91 0.92 -3.84
C ASN A 128 24.50 1.39 -3.41
N ARG A 129 24.39 1.83 -2.17
CA ARG A 129 23.11 2.25 -1.55
C ARG A 129 22.76 3.73 -1.75
N ASN A 130 23.60 4.49 -2.46
CA ASN A 130 23.41 5.93 -2.63
C ASN A 130 23.08 6.24 -4.09
N GLY A 131 21.91 6.83 -4.30
CA GLY A 131 21.55 7.43 -5.57
C GLY A 131 20.93 6.49 -6.58
N HIS A 132 20.01 5.63 -6.17
CA HIS A 132 19.29 4.79 -7.13
C HIS A 132 18.25 5.61 -7.89
N GLN A 133 18.35 5.59 -9.21
CA GLN A 133 17.38 6.18 -10.13
C GLN A 133 16.87 5.12 -11.10
N PHE A 134 15.57 5.15 -11.37
CA PHE A 134 14.96 4.30 -12.37
C PHE A 134 15.15 4.89 -13.77
N ILE A 135 15.43 4.02 -14.71
CA ILE A 135 15.53 4.36 -16.12
C ILE A 135 14.72 3.31 -16.92
N GLU A 136 13.89 3.78 -17.82
CA GLU A 136 13.19 2.91 -18.77
C GLU A 136 13.86 2.96 -20.12
N SER A 137 14.19 1.79 -20.68
CA SER A 137 14.70 1.66 -22.03
C SER A 137 13.58 1.76 -23.08
N LYS A 138 13.93 1.96 -24.34
CA LYS A 138 12.96 2.06 -25.44
C LYS A 138 12.09 0.80 -25.61
N ASP A 139 12.54 -0.35 -25.18
CA ASP A 139 11.82 -1.63 -25.20
C ASP A 139 11.04 -1.89 -23.90
N GLY A 140 10.92 -0.89 -23.02
CA GLY A 140 10.08 -0.94 -21.80
C GLY A 140 10.70 -1.73 -20.66
N LYS A 141 12.01 -1.94 -20.64
CA LYS A 141 12.72 -2.55 -19.51
C LYS A 141 13.10 -1.48 -18.49
N ILE A 142 12.90 -1.78 -17.22
CA ILE A 142 13.27 -0.90 -16.12
C ILE A 142 14.62 -1.30 -15.58
N PHE A 143 15.49 -0.32 -15.47
CA PHE A 143 16.82 -0.42 -14.87
C PHE A 143 16.88 0.45 -13.63
N LEU A 144 17.70 0.05 -12.68
CA LEU A 144 18.06 0.86 -11.53
C LEU A 144 19.57 1.13 -11.61
N ASN A 145 19.94 2.40 -11.58
CA ASN A 145 21.33 2.84 -11.63
C ASN A 145 21.88 3.08 -10.21
#